data_6b7ac20a527f976d95a64df7d42d7dac
#
_entry.id   6b7ac20a527f976d95a64df7d42d7dac
#
_cell.length_a   1.000
_cell.length_b   1.000
_cell.length_c   1.000
_cell.angle_alpha   90.00
_cell.angle_beta   90.00
_cell.angle_gamma   90.00
#
_symmetry.space_group_name_H-M   'P 1'
#
loop_
_entity.id
_entity.type
_entity.pdbx_description
1 polymer ?
#
loop_
_entity_poly.entity_id
_entity_poly.type
_entity_poly.pdbx_seq_one_letter_code
_entity_poly.pdbx_strand_id
1 'polypeptide(L)'
;NSMKVLSGFGECGAITTNRKDLYEKIKILRYTGTRSDPEKIVTNEAIYVSLNHKIDTIQAAMLLVMMKHLPDRMSRRAEIALRYNNGLSKIVTCPSFDKNNIHALYTYAIRAEQRDELMNYLNSNGIETKIYHKPLVSEAPVFREFYTETPNASGILNDFLSIPAHEKLTNSQVDYVIDKINNFYN
;
A
#
# COMPACT_ATOMS: atom_id res chain seq x y z
N ASN A 1 5.09 -3.33 -7.18
CA ASN A 1 4.05 -2.43 -7.66
C ASN A 1 4.52 -0.98 -7.56
N SER A 2 4.38 -0.20 -8.65
CA SER A 2 4.86 1.18 -8.76
C SER A 2 4.17 2.17 -7.80
N MET A 3 3.01 1.83 -7.29
CA MET A 3 2.24 2.66 -6.34
C MET A 3 2.67 2.50 -4.89
N LYS A 4 3.57 1.57 -4.56
CA LYS A 4 3.99 1.32 -3.17
C LYS A 4 5.14 2.25 -2.76
N VAL A 5 5.32 2.45 -1.46
CA VAL A 5 6.39 3.33 -0.91
C VAL A 5 7.77 2.83 -1.34
N LEU A 6 8.00 1.52 -1.29
CA LEU A 6 9.11 0.86 -1.98
C LEU A 6 8.58 0.31 -3.30
N SER A 7 8.84 0.99 -4.38
CA SER A 7 8.31 0.68 -5.71
C SER A 7 9.41 0.29 -6.69
N GLY A 8 9.13 -0.71 -7.53
CA GLY A 8 9.90 -0.96 -8.75
C GLY A 8 9.29 -0.23 -9.95
N PHE A 9 9.97 -0.28 -11.08
CA PHE A 9 9.48 0.27 -12.36
C PHE A 9 8.63 -0.76 -13.14
N GLY A 10 7.99 -1.66 -12.43
CA GLY A 10 7.11 -2.73 -12.86
C GLY A 10 6.66 -3.54 -11.65
N GLU A 11 6.03 -4.68 -11.89
CA GLU A 11 5.59 -5.55 -10.82
C GLU A 11 6.78 -6.34 -10.26
N CYS A 12 6.95 -6.30 -8.97
CA CYS A 12 7.96 -7.04 -8.24
C CYS A 12 7.51 -7.29 -6.80
N GLY A 13 8.11 -8.27 -6.16
CA GLY A 13 7.87 -8.60 -4.77
C GLY A 13 9.10 -9.21 -4.13
N ALA A 14 9.11 -9.26 -2.81
CA ALA A 14 10.17 -9.88 -2.04
C ALA A 14 9.57 -10.71 -0.90
N ILE A 15 10.22 -11.81 -0.60
CA ILE A 15 9.92 -12.66 0.55
C ILE A 15 11.17 -12.71 1.41
N THR A 16 11.02 -12.41 2.68
CA THR A 16 12.10 -12.52 3.69
C THR A 16 11.73 -13.58 4.72
N THR A 17 12.70 -14.36 5.16
CA THR A 17 12.49 -15.40 6.17
C THR A 17 13.79 -15.71 6.93
N ASN A 18 13.65 -16.01 8.22
CA ASN A 18 14.75 -16.54 9.05
C ASN A 18 14.81 -18.09 9.06
N ARG A 19 13.85 -18.74 8.39
CA ARG A 19 13.79 -20.20 8.27
C ARG A 19 14.53 -20.66 7.03
N LYS A 20 15.64 -21.41 7.25
CA LYS A 20 16.49 -21.92 6.16
C LYS A 20 15.73 -22.87 5.21
N ASP A 21 14.89 -23.76 5.76
CA ASP A 21 14.09 -24.68 4.97
C ASP A 21 13.13 -23.97 3.99
N LEU A 22 12.47 -22.89 4.45
CA LEU A 22 11.63 -22.06 3.59
C LEU A 22 12.44 -21.29 2.55
N TYR A 23 13.60 -20.74 2.92
CA TYR A 23 14.47 -20.06 1.99
C TYR A 23 14.89 -20.96 0.82
N GLU A 24 15.36 -22.19 1.11
CA GLU A 24 15.77 -23.15 0.08
C GLU A 24 14.59 -23.56 -0.83
N LYS A 25 13.42 -23.80 -0.24
CA LYS A 25 12.23 -24.12 -1.00
C LYS A 25 11.78 -22.97 -1.91
N ILE A 26 11.77 -21.74 -1.39
CA ILE A 26 11.39 -20.54 -2.15
C ILE A 26 12.37 -20.26 -3.28
N LYS A 27 13.67 -20.48 -3.08
CA LYS A 27 14.68 -20.40 -4.15
C LYS A 27 14.35 -21.27 -5.32
N ILE A 28 13.95 -22.51 -5.08
CA ILE A 28 13.57 -23.47 -6.11
C ILE A 28 12.27 -23.01 -6.80
N LEU A 29 11.24 -22.68 -6.02
CA LEU A 29 9.94 -22.22 -6.54
C LEU A 29 10.09 -20.96 -7.39
N ARG A 30 10.95 -20.02 -7.00
CA ARG A 30 11.25 -18.80 -7.78
C ARG A 30 11.76 -19.10 -9.18
N TYR A 31 12.44 -20.20 -9.36
CA TYR A 31 13.06 -20.62 -10.61
C TYR A 31 12.31 -21.83 -11.20
N THR A 32 11.06 -21.62 -11.58
CA THR A 32 10.21 -22.64 -12.25
C THR A 32 10.07 -23.99 -11.51
N GLY A 33 10.35 -24.01 -10.22
CA GLY A 33 10.37 -25.26 -9.43
C GLY A 33 11.60 -26.14 -9.70
N THR A 34 12.61 -25.62 -10.41
CA THR A 34 13.82 -26.39 -10.77
C THR A 34 14.93 -26.24 -9.74
N ARG A 35 15.64 -27.32 -9.52
CA ARG A 35 16.87 -27.33 -8.72
C ARG A 35 18.08 -27.12 -9.65
N SER A 36 18.84 -26.05 -9.45
CA SER A 36 20.15 -25.92 -10.08
C SER A 36 21.22 -26.45 -9.14
N ASP A 37 21.98 -27.39 -9.60
CA ASP A 37 23.20 -27.86 -8.92
C ASP A 37 24.40 -27.28 -9.68
N PRO A 38 25.20 -26.39 -9.07
CA PRO A 38 26.32 -25.75 -9.74
C PRO A 38 27.40 -26.77 -10.17
N GLU A 39 27.43 -27.94 -9.57
CA GLU A 39 28.42 -28.99 -9.85
C GLU A 39 27.97 -29.98 -10.92
N LYS A 40 26.70 -29.90 -11.31
CA LYS A 40 26.14 -30.76 -12.36
C LYS A 40 25.81 -29.95 -13.61
N ILE A 41 26.40 -30.36 -14.72
CA ILE A 41 25.98 -29.90 -16.03
C ILE A 41 24.56 -30.37 -16.25
N VAL A 42 23.63 -29.46 -16.14
CA VAL A 42 22.20 -29.60 -16.21
C VAL A 42 21.60 -29.91 -14.88
N THR A 43 20.46 -29.58 -14.57
CA THR A 43 19.26 -30.14 -15.15
C THR A 43 18.10 -29.19 -14.97
N ASN A 44 17.25 -29.08 -15.95
CA ASN A 44 15.91 -28.51 -15.81
C ASN A 44 14.95 -29.49 -15.10
N GLU A 45 15.42 -30.21 -14.08
CA GLU A 45 14.57 -31.10 -13.30
C GLU A 45 13.68 -30.27 -12.38
N ALA A 46 12.41 -30.15 -12.74
CA ALA A 46 11.43 -29.53 -11.89
C ALA A 46 11.01 -30.52 -10.78
N ILE A 47 11.29 -30.14 -9.53
CA ILE A 47 10.91 -30.90 -8.34
C ILE A 47 9.65 -30.35 -7.66
N TYR A 48 9.19 -29.17 -8.06
CA TYR A 48 7.92 -28.55 -7.65
C TYR A 48 7.20 -27.96 -8.85
N VAL A 49 5.88 -27.98 -8.82
CA VAL A 49 5.06 -27.22 -9.76
C VAL A 49 5.17 -25.74 -9.41
N SER A 50 5.67 -24.94 -10.34
CA SER A 50 5.82 -23.49 -10.14
C SER A 50 5.92 -22.76 -11.48
N LEU A 51 5.88 -21.43 -11.41
CA LEU A 51 6.08 -20.52 -12.55
C LEU A 51 7.44 -19.84 -12.46
N ASN A 52 7.77 -19.04 -13.47
CA ASN A 52 8.97 -18.22 -13.46
C ASN A 52 8.72 -16.93 -12.67
N HIS A 53 9.19 -16.89 -11.43
CA HIS A 53 9.04 -15.75 -10.51
C HIS A 53 10.33 -14.95 -10.32
N LYS A 54 11.28 -15.05 -11.24
CA LYS A 54 12.51 -14.26 -11.16
C LYS A 54 12.20 -12.79 -11.42
N ILE A 55 12.77 -11.93 -10.58
CA ILE A 55 12.79 -10.50 -10.87
C ILE A 55 13.84 -10.21 -11.94
N ASP A 56 13.56 -9.28 -12.83
CA ASP A 56 14.55 -8.79 -13.78
C ASP A 56 15.68 -8.05 -13.07
N THR A 57 16.92 -8.25 -13.51
CA THR A 57 18.10 -7.63 -12.89
C THR A 57 18.03 -6.10 -12.89
N ILE A 58 17.47 -5.50 -13.94
CA ILE A 58 17.24 -4.04 -14.02
C ILE A 58 16.28 -3.60 -12.92
N GLN A 59 15.18 -4.30 -12.72
CA GLN A 59 14.21 -4.02 -11.65
C GLN A 59 14.86 -4.14 -10.26
N ALA A 60 15.67 -5.18 -10.06
CA ALA A 60 16.38 -5.37 -8.80
C ALA A 60 17.38 -4.23 -8.53
N ALA A 61 18.13 -3.79 -9.55
CA ALA A 61 19.05 -2.66 -9.43
C ALA A 61 18.32 -1.35 -9.07
N MET A 62 17.18 -1.08 -9.71
CA MET A 62 16.34 0.08 -9.40
C MET A 62 15.78 0.04 -7.98
N LEU A 63 15.33 -1.13 -7.52
CA LEU A 63 14.86 -1.30 -6.14
C LEU A 63 15.96 -1.04 -5.12
N LEU A 64 17.20 -1.46 -5.38
CA LEU A 64 18.34 -1.17 -4.50
C LEU A 64 18.59 0.34 -4.35
N VAL A 65 18.43 1.11 -5.43
CA VAL A 65 18.49 2.58 -5.37
C VAL A 65 17.33 3.14 -4.55
N MET A 66 16.09 2.67 -4.81
CA MET A 66 14.91 3.13 -4.09
C MET A 66 14.96 2.83 -2.59
N MET A 67 15.55 1.70 -2.19
CA MET A 67 15.75 1.34 -0.78
C MET A 67 16.64 2.34 -0.04
N LYS A 68 17.62 2.98 -0.69
CA LYS A 68 18.47 4.00 -0.06
C LYS A 68 17.68 5.24 0.35
N HIS A 69 16.60 5.55 -0.36
CA HIS A 69 15.72 6.70 -0.10
C HIS A 69 14.47 6.35 0.72
N LEU A 70 14.30 5.07 1.07
CA LEU A 70 13.11 4.62 1.78
C LEU A 70 12.94 5.26 3.16
N PRO A 71 13.99 5.39 4.00
CA PRO A 71 13.87 6.03 5.31
C PRO A 71 13.37 7.48 5.22
N ASP A 72 13.91 8.28 4.31
CA ASP A 72 13.52 9.68 4.13
C ASP A 72 12.07 9.81 3.67
N ARG A 73 11.66 8.95 2.73
CA ARG A 73 10.26 8.90 2.26
C ARG A 73 9.29 8.53 3.38
N MET A 74 9.66 7.54 4.20
CA MET A 74 8.82 7.12 5.33
C MET A 74 8.74 8.21 6.39
N SER A 75 9.86 8.87 6.72
CA SER A 75 9.89 10.00 7.64
C SER A 75 8.97 11.13 7.16
N ARG A 76 9.08 11.52 5.90
CA ARG A 76 8.23 12.58 5.32
C ARG A 76 6.75 12.22 5.35
N ARG A 77 6.38 10.98 5.04
CA ARG A 77 4.99 10.52 5.12
C ARG A 77 4.46 10.52 6.56
N ALA A 78 5.30 10.19 7.54
CA ALA A 78 4.95 10.27 8.95
C ALA A 78 4.71 11.73 9.41
N GLU A 79 5.53 12.68 8.96
CA GLU A 79 5.32 14.12 9.21
C GLU A 79 3.98 14.61 8.63
N ILE A 80 3.66 14.21 7.40
CA ILE A 80 2.38 14.56 6.76
C ILE A 80 1.21 13.97 7.55
N ALA A 81 1.30 12.70 7.96
CA ALA A 81 0.26 12.05 8.75
C ALA A 81 0.05 12.74 10.10
N LEU A 82 1.14 13.12 10.79
CA LEU A 82 1.06 13.87 12.04
C LEU A 82 0.38 15.23 11.83
N ARG A 83 0.71 15.93 10.73
CA ARG A 83 0.11 17.21 10.39
C ARG A 83 -1.39 17.08 10.14
N TYR A 84 -1.82 16.07 9.41
CA TYR A 84 -3.25 15.74 9.23
C TYR A 84 -3.92 15.41 10.55
N ASN A 85 -3.33 14.54 11.38
CA ASN A 85 -3.90 14.21 12.69
C ASN A 85 -4.12 15.48 13.55
N ASN A 86 -3.14 16.37 13.57
CA ASN A 86 -3.23 17.61 14.35
C ASN A 86 -4.31 18.57 13.83
N GLY A 87 -4.49 18.62 12.51
CA GLY A 87 -5.42 19.56 11.87
C GLY A 87 -6.84 19.04 11.70
N LEU A 88 -7.06 17.72 11.73
CA LEU A 88 -8.33 17.10 11.35
C LEU A 88 -9.00 16.26 12.45
N SER A 89 -8.28 15.83 13.51
CA SER A 89 -8.79 14.85 14.49
C SER A 89 -10.04 15.28 15.29
N LYS A 90 -10.37 16.57 15.23
CA LYS A 90 -11.60 17.13 15.86
C LYS A 90 -12.82 17.12 14.92
N ILE A 91 -12.59 16.91 13.63
CA ILE A 91 -13.58 17.05 12.56
C ILE A 91 -13.91 15.67 11.95
N VAL A 92 -12.87 14.86 11.71
CA VAL A 92 -13.00 13.52 11.11
C VAL A 92 -12.22 12.51 11.94
N THR A 93 -12.52 11.21 11.79
CA THR A 93 -11.72 10.17 12.44
C THR A 93 -10.45 9.92 11.64
N CYS A 94 -9.31 10.31 12.19
CA CYS A 94 -7.98 10.03 11.63
C CYS A 94 -7.48 8.64 12.03
N PRO A 95 -6.58 8.02 11.23
CA PRO A 95 -5.95 6.78 11.60
C PRO A 95 -5.04 6.95 12.82
N SER A 96 -5.05 5.96 13.70
CA SER A 96 -4.11 5.87 14.84
C SER A 96 -2.93 4.98 14.48
N PHE A 97 -1.74 5.36 14.94
CA PHE A 97 -0.51 4.63 14.70
C PHE A 97 0.12 4.21 16.03
N ASP A 98 0.52 2.94 16.13
CA ASP A 98 1.30 2.47 17.27
C ASP A 98 2.70 3.10 17.21
N LYS A 99 3.11 3.73 18.32
CA LYS A 99 4.42 4.40 18.45
C LYS A 99 5.61 3.44 18.35
N ASN A 100 5.38 2.14 18.61
CA ASN A 100 6.41 1.11 18.55
C ASN A 100 6.60 0.52 17.14
N ASN A 101 5.75 0.91 16.20
CA ASN A 101 5.79 0.41 14.83
C ASN A 101 6.08 1.53 13.83
N ILE A 102 6.89 1.20 12.83
CA ILE A 102 7.13 2.08 11.68
C ILE A 102 6.06 1.77 10.63
N HIS A 103 5.16 2.72 10.39
CA HIS A 103 4.09 2.57 9.43
C HIS A 103 4.52 3.08 8.05
N ALA A 104 4.30 2.30 7.00
CA ALA A 104 4.67 2.67 5.62
C ALA A 104 3.83 3.83 5.05
N LEU A 105 2.63 4.07 5.59
CA LEU A 105 1.73 5.13 5.15
C LEU A 105 1.51 5.12 3.62
N TYR A 106 1.20 3.94 3.10
CA TYR A 106 0.88 3.77 1.69
C TYR A 106 -0.25 4.69 1.25
N THR A 107 -1.26 4.83 2.08
CA THR A 107 -2.37 5.77 1.93
C THR A 107 -2.70 6.35 3.30
N TYR A 108 -3.25 7.55 3.34
CA TYR A 108 -3.81 8.16 4.54
C TYR A 108 -5.31 8.25 4.36
N ALA A 109 -6.04 7.46 5.14
CA ALA A 109 -7.48 7.34 5.02
C ALA A 109 -8.16 7.85 6.28
N ILE A 110 -9.14 8.72 6.10
CA ILE A 110 -10.00 9.25 7.14
C ILE A 110 -11.36 8.56 7.07
N ARG A 111 -12.10 8.60 8.18
CA ARG A 111 -13.53 8.34 8.21
C ARG A 111 -14.26 9.66 8.40
N ALA A 112 -15.15 9.96 7.48
CA ALA A 112 -15.76 11.26 7.34
C ALA A 112 -17.29 11.12 7.16
N GLU A 113 -18.07 11.84 7.94
CA GLU A 113 -19.50 11.99 7.66
C GLU A 113 -19.69 12.70 6.33
N GLN A 114 -20.81 12.46 5.63
CA GLN A 114 -21.08 13.01 4.29
C GLN A 114 -19.91 12.77 3.32
N ARG A 115 -19.31 11.57 3.36
CA ARG A 115 -18.10 11.23 2.64
C ARG A 115 -18.16 11.52 1.14
N ASP A 116 -19.30 11.25 0.48
CA ASP A 116 -19.43 11.43 -0.96
C ASP A 116 -19.52 12.92 -1.32
N GLU A 117 -20.17 13.72 -0.50
CA GLU A 117 -20.25 15.18 -0.63
C GLU A 117 -18.87 15.81 -0.38
N LEU A 118 -18.18 15.38 0.66
CA LEU A 118 -16.80 15.80 0.94
C LEU A 118 -15.87 15.45 -0.25
N MET A 119 -15.97 14.24 -0.78
CA MET A 119 -15.19 13.80 -1.93
C MET A 119 -15.42 14.73 -3.13
N ASN A 120 -16.67 15.04 -3.46
CA ASN A 120 -17.03 15.92 -4.57
C ASN A 120 -16.51 17.35 -4.34
N TYR A 121 -16.65 17.87 -3.11
CA TYR A 121 -16.14 19.18 -2.72
C TYR A 121 -14.61 19.27 -2.85
N LEU A 122 -13.87 18.27 -2.34
CA LEU A 122 -12.41 18.23 -2.44
C LEU A 122 -11.95 18.14 -3.90
N ASN A 123 -12.58 17.28 -4.71
CA ASN A 123 -12.25 17.14 -6.11
C ASN A 123 -12.51 18.45 -6.90
N SER A 124 -13.60 19.18 -6.60
CA SER A 124 -13.87 20.48 -7.22
C SER A 124 -12.88 21.58 -6.81
N ASN A 125 -12.16 21.38 -5.68
CA ASN A 125 -11.07 22.24 -5.23
C ASN A 125 -9.67 21.73 -5.64
N GLY A 126 -9.59 20.79 -6.60
CA GLY A 126 -8.33 20.28 -7.14
C GLY A 126 -7.60 19.30 -6.22
N ILE A 127 -8.28 18.74 -5.22
CA ILE A 127 -7.74 17.74 -4.30
C ILE A 127 -8.25 16.38 -4.71
N GLU A 128 -7.40 15.56 -5.34
CA GLU A 128 -7.76 14.19 -5.71
C GLU A 128 -7.95 13.33 -4.47
N THR A 129 -9.09 12.63 -4.41
CA THR A 129 -9.41 11.70 -3.33
C THR A 129 -9.82 10.34 -3.89
N LYS A 130 -9.75 9.29 -3.07
CA LYS A 130 -10.07 7.94 -3.54
C LYS A 130 -10.71 7.07 -2.47
N ILE A 131 -11.69 6.29 -2.89
CA ILE A 131 -12.23 5.19 -2.09
C ILE A 131 -11.53 3.92 -2.55
N TYR A 132 -10.51 3.48 -1.79
CA TYR A 132 -9.83 2.22 -2.07
C TYR A 132 -10.68 1.03 -1.59
N HIS A 133 -10.47 -0.13 -2.24
CA HIS A 133 -11.05 -1.42 -1.84
C HIS A 133 -12.58 -1.50 -1.89
N LYS A 134 -13.21 -0.76 -2.81
CA LYS A 134 -14.64 -0.90 -3.12
C LYS A 134 -14.81 -1.49 -4.53
N PRO A 135 -15.60 -2.57 -4.73
CA PRO A 135 -16.30 -3.36 -3.69
C PRO A 135 -15.32 -4.14 -2.78
N LEU A 136 -15.84 -4.67 -1.67
CA LEU A 136 -15.09 -5.63 -0.86
C LEU A 136 -14.78 -6.89 -1.67
N VAL A 137 -13.68 -7.57 -1.34
CA VAL A 137 -13.29 -8.80 -2.04
C VAL A 137 -14.39 -9.86 -1.94
N SER A 138 -15.05 -9.99 -0.77
CA SER A 138 -16.20 -10.87 -0.57
C SER A 138 -17.42 -10.54 -1.45
N GLU A 139 -17.55 -9.30 -1.90
CA GLU A 139 -18.64 -8.83 -2.75
C GLU A 139 -18.32 -8.95 -4.25
N ALA A 140 -17.05 -9.23 -4.60
CA ALA A 140 -16.64 -9.33 -5.98
C ALA A 140 -17.34 -10.51 -6.69
N PRO A 141 -17.83 -10.34 -7.94
CA PRO A 141 -18.61 -11.37 -8.63
C PRO A 141 -17.94 -12.74 -8.71
N VAL A 142 -16.60 -12.76 -8.84
CA VAL A 142 -15.80 -13.98 -8.93
C VAL A 142 -15.76 -14.78 -7.61
N PHE A 143 -16.08 -14.16 -6.48
CA PHE A 143 -16.06 -14.77 -5.16
C PHE A 143 -17.45 -14.99 -4.56
N ARG A 144 -18.53 -14.85 -5.35
CA ARG A 144 -19.92 -15.00 -4.86
C ARG A 144 -20.18 -16.32 -4.16
N GLU A 145 -19.58 -17.40 -4.63
CA GLU A 145 -19.73 -18.74 -4.02
C GLU A 145 -19.10 -18.83 -2.62
N PHE A 146 -18.16 -17.91 -2.31
CA PHE A 146 -17.45 -17.83 -1.04
C PHE A 146 -17.89 -16.62 -0.21
N TYR A 147 -19.02 -16.01 -0.57
CA TYR A 147 -19.48 -14.81 0.11
C TYR A 147 -19.69 -15.06 1.60
N THR A 148 -19.14 -14.17 2.41
CA THR A 148 -19.35 -14.10 3.85
C THR A 148 -19.61 -12.65 4.23
N GLU A 149 -20.59 -12.42 5.06
CA GLU A 149 -20.87 -11.09 5.59
C GLU A 149 -19.68 -10.54 6.37
N THR A 150 -19.31 -9.31 6.07
CA THR A 150 -18.22 -8.60 6.72
C THR A 150 -18.72 -7.23 7.24
N PRO A 151 -19.62 -7.23 8.26
CA PRO A 151 -20.35 -6.01 8.66
C PRO A 151 -19.44 -4.87 9.08
N ASN A 152 -18.33 -5.17 9.75
CA ASN A 152 -17.35 -4.15 10.14
C ASN A 152 -16.68 -3.49 8.94
N ALA A 153 -16.25 -4.29 7.95
CA ALA A 153 -15.62 -3.77 6.74
C ALA A 153 -16.62 -2.99 5.88
N SER A 154 -17.83 -3.52 5.72
CA SER A 154 -18.91 -2.84 4.98
C SER A 154 -19.30 -1.51 5.65
N GLY A 155 -19.36 -1.47 6.99
CA GLY A 155 -19.62 -0.24 7.73
C GLY A 155 -18.55 0.83 7.52
N ILE A 156 -17.27 0.43 7.50
CA ILE A 156 -16.15 1.36 7.27
C ILE A 156 -16.16 1.93 5.85
N LEU A 157 -16.57 1.16 4.84
CA LEU A 157 -16.58 1.63 3.46
C LEU A 157 -17.57 2.79 3.20
N ASN A 158 -18.54 2.99 4.05
CA ASN A 158 -19.53 4.05 3.90
C ASN A 158 -18.96 5.45 4.17
N ASP A 159 -17.98 5.55 5.05
CA ASP A 159 -17.40 6.81 5.51
C ASP A 159 -15.88 6.92 5.22
N PHE A 160 -15.29 5.91 4.59
CA PHE A 160 -13.86 5.84 4.30
C PHE A 160 -13.48 6.67 3.08
N LEU A 161 -12.47 7.55 3.24
CA LEU A 161 -11.93 8.39 2.16
C LEU A 161 -10.42 8.51 2.28
N SER A 162 -9.68 8.19 1.24
CA SER A 162 -8.24 8.42 1.17
C SER A 162 -7.97 9.82 0.61
N ILE A 163 -7.16 10.58 1.34
CA ILE A 163 -6.68 11.90 0.96
C ILE A 163 -5.20 11.85 0.59
N PRO A 164 -4.66 12.86 -0.15
CA PRO A 164 -3.27 12.84 -0.61
C PRO A 164 -2.27 12.73 0.53
N ALA A 165 -1.33 11.80 0.45
CA ALA A 165 -0.34 11.56 1.50
C ALA A 165 0.98 10.98 0.95
N HIS A 166 1.51 11.56 -0.12
CA HIS A 166 2.79 11.15 -0.68
C HIS A 166 3.92 12.12 -0.28
N GLU A 167 5.14 11.64 -0.26
CA GLU A 167 6.32 12.37 0.23
C GLU A 167 6.69 13.62 -0.58
N LYS A 168 6.10 13.83 -1.74
CA LYS A 168 6.31 15.02 -2.59
C LYS A 168 5.43 16.20 -2.21
N LEU A 169 4.42 16.01 -1.36
CA LEU A 169 3.58 17.11 -0.90
C LEU A 169 4.39 18.12 -0.08
N THR A 170 4.22 19.39 -0.39
CA THR A 170 4.72 20.48 0.45
C THR A 170 3.82 20.65 1.67
N ASN A 171 4.33 21.33 2.71
CA ASN A 171 3.52 21.65 3.89
C ASN A 171 2.31 22.51 3.53
N SER A 172 2.47 23.48 2.64
CA SER A 172 1.37 24.35 2.18
C SER A 172 0.28 23.57 1.45
N GLN A 173 0.64 22.52 0.69
CA GLN A 173 -0.35 21.65 0.06
C GLN A 173 -1.11 20.80 1.08
N VAL A 174 -0.41 20.31 2.10
CA VAL A 174 -1.04 19.56 3.22
C VAL A 174 -1.99 20.48 3.99
N ASP A 175 -1.56 21.71 4.30
CA ASP A 175 -2.41 22.72 4.98
C ASP A 175 -3.63 23.06 4.14
N TYR A 176 -3.47 23.21 2.84
CA TYR A 176 -4.59 23.46 1.93
C TYR A 176 -5.66 22.34 2.00
N VAL A 177 -5.24 21.08 2.07
CA VAL A 177 -6.16 19.94 2.25
C VAL A 177 -6.86 20.06 3.60
N ILE A 178 -6.13 20.36 4.68
CA ILE A 178 -6.69 20.54 6.01
C ILE A 178 -7.73 21.66 6.03
N ASP A 179 -7.40 22.81 5.48
CA ASP A 179 -8.29 23.98 5.43
C ASP A 179 -9.56 23.67 4.64
N LYS A 180 -9.46 22.96 3.52
CA LYS A 180 -10.63 22.59 2.72
C LYS A 180 -11.53 21.62 3.45
N ILE A 181 -10.99 20.63 4.16
CA ILE A 181 -11.81 19.72 4.96
C ILE A 181 -12.49 20.46 6.11
N ASN A 182 -11.76 21.30 6.83
CA ASN A 182 -12.33 22.11 7.92
C ASN A 182 -13.45 23.05 7.42
N ASN A 183 -13.25 23.69 6.26
CA ASN A 183 -14.25 24.60 5.68
C ASN A 183 -15.49 23.88 5.16
N PHE A 184 -15.42 22.59 4.84
CA PHE A 184 -16.57 21.81 4.44
C PHE A 184 -17.53 21.54 5.60
N TYR A 185 -17.01 21.42 6.82
CA TYR A 185 -17.80 21.12 8.00
C TYR A 185 -18.16 22.34 8.85
N ASN A 186 -17.63 23.54 8.55
CA ASN A 186 -17.97 24.80 9.21
C ASN A 186 -19.03 25.58 8.42
#